data_640eda103b7aec759b556c8e3bed616a
#
_entry.id   640eda103b7aec759b556c8e3bed616a
#
_cell.length_a   1.000
_cell.length_b   1.000
_cell.length_c   1.000
_cell.angle_alpha   90.00
_cell.angle_beta   90.00
_cell.angle_gamma   90.00
#
_symmetry.space_group_name_H-M   'P 1'
#
loop_
_entity.id
_entity.type
_entity.pdbx_description
1 polymer ?
#
loop_
_entity_poly.entity_id
_entity_poly.type
_entity_poly.pdbx_seq_one_letter_code
_entity_poly.pdbx_strand_id
1 'polypeptide(L)'
;VLLFGEYGIIKDSMGLSIPHTYYKGAFQFNTTPNAAQTKSNEHLSAYLAYLKSPEAPCRFDFTAFENDLSNGLYFDSSIPQGFGVGSSGALVAAIYDRYCQDKIPASPEQPSDIKALKQLFSWMESYFHGKSSGIDPTICYLGLPLLIQSKDELGTVSLPVNAGKGAVFLLNSGAPGETQPMVAIFMEKLKEEGFRKMLKNQFVKYNDA
;
A
#
# COMPACT_ATOMS: atom_id res chain seq x y z
N VAL A 1 -1.18 -0.12 -7.84
CA VAL A 1 -0.36 -1.06 -8.64
C VAL A 1 0.88 -0.35 -9.16
N LEU A 2 2.06 -0.92 -8.91
CA LEU A 2 3.33 -0.40 -9.44
C LEU A 2 3.44 -0.78 -10.93
N LEU A 3 3.52 0.23 -11.81
CA LEU A 3 3.67 0.03 -13.26
C LEU A 3 5.13 -0.10 -13.68
N PHE A 4 5.99 0.72 -13.11
CA PHE A 4 7.42 0.80 -13.43
C PHE A 4 8.23 0.88 -12.13
N GLY A 5 9.47 0.40 -12.18
CA GLY A 5 10.42 0.51 -11.07
C GLY A 5 10.43 -0.69 -10.11
N GLU A 6 9.73 -1.79 -10.41
CA GLU A 6 9.72 -3.00 -9.57
C GLU A 6 11.16 -3.43 -9.24
N TYR A 7 11.44 -3.70 -7.98
CA TYR A 7 12.77 -3.92 -7.40
C TYR A 7 13.77 -2.75 -7.57
N GLY A 8 13.69 -1.97 -8.68
CA GLY A 8 14.58 -0.83 -8.92
C GLY A 8 14.48 0.23 -7.83
N ILE A 9 13.27 0.49 -7.33
CA ILE A 9 13.02 1.43 -6.23
C ILE A 9 13.78 1.08 -4.94
N ILE A 10 14.17 -0.19 -4.74
CA ILE A 10 15.02 -0.62 -3.61
C ILE A 10 16.44 -0.04 -3.75
N LYS A 11 16.82 0.31 -4.98
CA LYS A 11 18.14 0.87 -5.35
C LYS A 11 18.04 2.30 -5.88
N ASP A 12 17.06 3.04 -5.38
CA ASP A 12 16.83 4.46 -5.70
C ASP A 12 16.57 4.72 -7.20
N SER A 13 16.12 3.72 -7.96
CA SER A 13 15.55 3.92 -9.30
C SER A 13 14.15 4.49 -9.19
N MET A 14 13.74 5.21 -10.22
CA MET A 14 12.38 5.76 -10.29
C MET A 14 11.32 4.67 -10.33
N GLY A 15 10.12 5.02 -9.90
CA GLY A 15 8.96 4.15 -9.97
C GLY A 15 7.68 4.93 -10.20
N LEU A 16 6.75 4.35 -10.94
CA LEU A 16 5.42 4.90 -11.14
C LEU A 16 4.38 3.92 -10.63
N SER A 17 3.59 4.36 -9.68
CA SER A 17 2.48 3.57 -9.17
C SER A 17 1.16 4.30 -9.39
N ILE A 18 0.14 3.55 -9.80
CA ILE A 18 -1.19 4.08 -10.10
C ILE A 18 -2.26 3.45 -9.21
N PRO A 19 -3.32 4.20 -8.87
CA PRO A 19 -4.48 3.63 -8.22
C PRO A 19 -5.17 2.62 -9.15
N HIS A 20 -5.71 1.55 -8.57
CA HIS A 20 -6.46 0.54 -9.29
C HIS A 20 -7.86 0.44 -8.68
N THR A 21 -8.89 0.74 -9.48
CA THR A 21 -10.26 0.93 -8.99
C THR A 21 -11.21 -0.24 -9.28
N TYR A 22 -10.72 -1.30 -9.92
CA TYR A 22 -11.54 -2.48 -10.25
C TYR A 22 -11.92 -3.26 -8.98
N TYR A 23 -10.96 -3.44 -8.07
CA TYR A 23 -11.22 -4.02 -6.76
C TYR A 23 -11.45 -2.95 -5.72
N LYS A 24 -12.31 -3.22 -4.74
CA LYS A 24 -12.69 -2.27 -3.70
C LYS A 24 -12.76 -2.95 -2.34
N GLY A 25 -12.54 -2.17 -1.29
CA GLY A 25 -12.79 -2.55 0.09
C GLY A 25 -13.48 -1.42 0.82
N ALA A 26 -14.39 -1.75 1.73
CA ALA A 26 -15.09 -0.80 2.58
C ALA A 26 -15.45 -1.43 3.93
N PHE A 27 -15.56 -0.60 4.96
CA PHE A 27 -16.12 -1.03 6.23
C PHE A 27 -17.63 -1.23 6.12
N GLN A 28 -18.09 -2.33 6.70
CA GLN A 28 -19.50 -2.70 6.79
C GLN A 28 -19.79 -3.19 8.21
N PHE A 29 -21.06 -3.25 8.56
CA PHE A 29 -21.54 -3.69 9.88
C PHE A 29 -22.53 -4.84 9.73
N ASN A 30 -22.36 -5.88 10.56
CA ASN A 30 -23.33 -6.95 10.65
C ASN A 30 -23.36 -7.50 12.08
N THR A 31 -24.50 -7.39 12.74
CA THR A 31 -24.72 -7.89 14.11
C THR A 31 -24.93 -9.41 14.17
N THR A 32 -25.16 -10.05 13.02
CA THR A 32 -25.29 -11.49 12.87
C THR A 32 -24.29 -12.00 11.83
N PRO A 33 -22.97 -11.87 12.10
CA PRO A 33 -21.93 -12.09 11.11
C PRO A 33 -21.82 -13.59 10.72
N ASN A 34 -21.51 -13.83 9.45
CA ASN A 34 -21.04 -15.13 9.01
C ASN A 34 -19.57 -15.37 9.41
N ALA A 35 -19.05 -16.59 9.19
CA ALA A 35 -17.69 -16.97 9.60
C ALA A 35 -16.61 -16.07 8.99
N ALA A 36 -16.75 -15.62 7.74
CA ALA A 36 -15.77 -14.73 7.10
C ALA A 36 -15.80 -13.32 7.72
N GLN A 37 -16.98 -12.79 8.02
CA GLN A 37 -17.16 -11.50 8.66
C GLN A 37 -16.65 -11.51 10.12
N THR A 38 -16.90 -12.59 10.85
CA THR A 38 -16.34 -12.81 12.20
C THR A 38 -14.81 -12.81 12.16
N LYS A 39 -14.22 -13.56 11.24
CA LYS A 39 -12.76 -13.57 11.06
C LYS A 39 -12.20 -12.20 10.68
N SER A 40 -12.90 -11.43 9.85
CA SER A 40 -12.50 -10.06 9.52
C SER A 40 -12.53 -9.15 10.76
N ASN A 41 -13.57 -9.24 11.59
CA ASN A 41 -13.67 -8.49 12.84
C ASN A 41 -12.57 -8.86 13.84
N GLU A 42 -12.24 -10.15 13.97
CA GLU A 42 -11.12 -10.62 14.80
C GLU A 42 -9.78 -10.07 14.33
N HIS A 43 -9.53 -10.05 13.02
CA HIS A 43 -8.32 -9.44 12.46
C HIS A 43 -8.25 -7.95 12.73
N LEU A 44 -9.37 -7.22 12.62
CA LEU A 44 -9.44 -5.80 12.96
C LEU A 44 -9.17 -5.56 14.45
N SER A 45 -9.67 -6.42 15.33
CA SER A 45 -9.42 -6.36 16.78
C SER A 45 -7.93 -6.58 17.11
N ALA A 46 -7.29 -7.54 16.44
CA ALA A 46 -5.85 -7.76 16.59
C ALA A 46 -5.03 -6.57 16.07
N TYR A 47 -5.46 -5.98 14.96
CA TYR A 47 -4.81 -4.79 14.41
C TYR A 47 -5.01 -3.56 15.31
N LEU A 48 -6.17 -3.37 15.92
CA LEU A 48 -6.40 -2.34 16.92
C LEU A 48 -5.40 -2.45 18.09
N ALA A 49 -5.12 -3.66 18.57
CA ALA A 49 -4.13 -3.88 19.61
C ALA A 49 -2.72 -3.42 19.19
N TYR A 50 -2.34 -3.64 17.94
CA TYR A 50 -1.08 -3.12 17.39
C TYR A 50 -1.06 -1.59 17.33
N LEU A 51 -2.15 -0.96 16.87
CA LEU A 51 -2.25 0.51 16.78
C LEU A 51 -2.18 1.22 18.11
N LYS A 52 -2.49 0.53 19.22
CA LYS A 52 -2.35 1.06 20.60
C LYS A 52 -0.90 1.09 21.10
N SER A 53 0.06 0.68 20.27
CA SER A 53 1.48 0.80 20.61
C SER A 53 1.84 2.26 20.93
N PRO A 54 2.70 2.51 21.96
CA PRO A 54 3.23 3.84 22.22
C PRO A 54 4.07 4.42 21.08
N GLU A 55 4.46 3.58 20.12
CA GLU A 55 5.21 3.97 18.90
C GLU A 55 4.29 4.42 17.75
N ALA A 56 2.96 4.45 17.95
CA ALA A 56 2.01 4.86 16.92
C ALA A 56 2.31 6.29 16.42
N PRO A 57 2.47 6.51 15.12
CA PRO A 57 2.91 7.80 14.57
C PRO A 57 1.80 8.85 14.53
N CYS A 58 0.57 8.50 14.85
CA CYS A 58 -0.58 9.41 14.92
C CYS A 58 -1.56 8.99 16.01
N ARG A 59 -2.48 9.89 16.36
CA ARG A 59 -3.52 9.61 17.33
C ARG A 59 -4.73 8.99 16.65
N PHE A 60 -5.21 7.88 17.21
CA PHE A 60 -6.43 7.21 16.75
C PHE A 60 -7.57 7.37 17.76
N ASP A 61 -8.79 7.43 17.28
CA ASP A 61 -10.00 7.31 18.09
C ASP A 61 -10.25 5.82 18.39
N PHE A 62 -9.53 5.31 19.39
CA PHE A 62 -9.67 3.91 19.82
C PHE A 62 -11.06 3.61 20.36
N THR A 63 -11.72 4.58 21.01
CA THR A 63 -13.07 4.40 21.53
C THR A 63 -14.07 4.18 20.40
N ALA A 64 -14.00 4.98 19.34
CA ALA A 64 -14.83 4.79 18.16
C ALA A 64 -14.54 3.43 17.50
N PHE A 65 -13.27 3.04 17.39
CA PHE A 65 -12.92 1.78 16.77
C PHE A 65 -13.41 0.57 17.60
N GLU A 66 -13.28 0.58 18.91
CA GLU A 66 -13.80 -0.46 19.83
C GLU A 66 -15.34 -0.55 19.75
N ASN A 67 -16.02 0.57 19.72
CA ASN A 67 -17.46 0.61 19.56
C ASN A 67 -17.91 0.02 18.23
N ASP A 68 -17.23 0.37 17.13
CA ASP A 68 -17.54 -0.16 15.82
C ASP A 68 -17.30 -1.69 15.77
N LEU A 69 -16.22 -2.19 16.34
CA LEU A 69 -15.95 -3.63 16.47
C LEU A 69 -17.07 -4.35 17.23
N SER A 70 -17.52 -3.76 18.35
CA SER A 70 -18.60 -4.31 19.16
C SER A 70 -19.94 -4.33 18.43
N ASN A 71 -20.12 -3.44 17.45
CA ASN A 71 -21.27 -3.38 16.56
C ASN A 71 -21.13 -4.25 15.30
N GLY A 72 -20.14 -5.15 15.26
CA GLY A 72 -19.96 -6.10 14.18
C GLY A 72 -19.30 -5.51 12.94
N LEU A 73 -18.37 -4.55 13.12
CA LEU A 73 -17.55 -4.02 12.03
C LEU A 73 -16.75 -5.13 11.36
N TYR A 74 -16.75 -5.15 10.03
CA TYR A 74 -15.85 -5.96 9.21
C TYR A 74 -15.40 -5.19 7.98
N PHE A 75 -14.32 -5.63 7.37
CA PHE A 75 -13.84 -5.05 6.11
C PHE A 75 -14.30 -5.93 4.96
N ASP A 76 -15.31 -5.43 4.23
CA ASP A 76 -15.80 -6.08 3.01
C ASP A 76 -14.89 -5.72 1.85
N SER A 77 -14.28 -6.73 1.23
CA SER A 77 -13.26 -6.50 0.22
C SER A 77 -13.32 -7.50 -0.92
N SER A 78 -13.34 -6.98 -2.14
CA SER A 78 -13.15 -7.78 -3.36
C SER A 78 -11.67 -7.91 -3.77
N ILE A 79 -10.74 -7.29 -3.03
CA ILE A 79 -9.32 -7.25 -3.37
C ILE A 79 -8.69 -8.62 -3.07
N PRO A 80 -8.17 -9.34 -4.07
CA PRO A 80 -7.56 -10.65 -3.85
C PRO A 80 -6.28 -10.54 -3.03
N GLN A 81 -6.19 -11.33 -1.96
CA GLN A 81 -5.03 -11.36 -1.09
C GLN A 81 -3.88 -12.14 -1.71
N GLY A 82 -2.66 -11.63 -1.59
CA GLY A 82 -1.45 -12.28 -2.11
C GLY A 82 -1.21 -12.10 -3.62
N PHE A 83 -1.98 -11.25 -4.31
CA PHE A 83 -1.82 -10.99 -5.74
C PHE A 83 -1.17 -9.64 -6.08
N GLY A 84 -0.54 -8.97 -5.10
CA GLY A 84 0.19 -7.72 -5.32
C GLY A 84 -0.68 -6.52 -5.71
N VAL A 85 -1.97 -6.56 -5.37
CA VAL A 85 -2.93 -5.47 -5.70
C VAL A 85 -3.31 -4.60 -4.51
N GLY A 86 -2.51 -4.62 -3.45
CA GLY A 86 -2.60 -3.68 -2.33
C GLY A 86 -3.74 -3.96 -1.34
N SER A 87 -4.04 -5.24 -1.05
CA SER A 87 -5.09 -5.61 -0.09
C SER A 87 -4.84 -5.05 1.32
N SER A 88 -3.63 -5.21 1.87
CA SER A 88 -3.24 -4.62 3.16
C SER A 88 -3.26 -3.09 3.11
N GLY A 89 -2.74 -2.51 2.02
CA GLY A 89 -2.72 -1.06 1.83
C GLY A 89 -4.12 -0.44 1.83
N ALA A 90 -5.10 -1.09 1.21
CA ALA A 90 -6.48 -0.62 1.23
C ALA A 90 -7.10 -0.64 2.64
N LEU A 91 -6.83 -1.69 3.41
CA LEU A 91 -7.29 -1.77 4.80
C LEU A 91 -6.64 -0.71 5.69
N VAL A 92 -5.32 -0.52 5.56
CA VAL A 92 -4.57 0.51 6.29
C VAL A 92 -5.11 1.90 5.98
N ALA A 93 -5.30 2.22 4.71
CA ALA A 93 -5.86 3.50 4.27
C ALA A 93 -7.27 3.75 4.85
N ALA A 94 -8.13 2.73 4.82
CA ALA A 94 -9.50 2.82 5.36
C ALA A 94 -9.50 3.04 6.88
N ILE A 95 -8.62 2.37 7.63
CA ILE A 95 -8.50 2.56 9.09
C ILE A 95 -7.98 3.96 9.41
N TYR A 96 -6.97 4.43 8.69
CA TYR A 96 -6.47 5.77 8.84
C TYR A 96 -7.55 6.81 8.58
N ASP A 97 -8.25 6.67 7.46
CA ASP A 97 -9.31 7.61 7.09
C ASP A 97 -10.46 7.63 8.12
N ARG A 98 -10.82 6.49 8.67
CA ARG A 98 -11.95 6.43 9.60
C ARG A 98 -11.59 6.84 11.02
N TYR A 99 -10.41 6.47 11.53
CA TYR A 99 -10.09 6.54 12.95
C TYR A 99 -8.93 7.48 13.32
N CYS A 100 -8.10 7.94 12.38
CA CYS A 100 -7.06 8.91 12.71
C CYS A 100 -7.68 10.28 13.00
N GLN A 101 -7.28 10.91 14.12
CA GLN A 101 -7.84 12.19 14.57
C GLN A 101 -7.20 13.39 13.84
N ASP A 102 -5.88 13.36 13.64
CA ASP A 102 -5.13 14.47 13.01
C ASP A 102 -4.72 14.06 11.58
N LYS A 103 -5.71 13.85 10.73
CA LYS A 103 -5.47 13.36 9.37
C LYS A 103 -4.82 14.42 8.46
N ILE A 104 -3.80 14.00 7.72
CA ILE A 104 -3.39 14.70 6.51
C ILE A 104 -4.49 14.44 5.47
N PRO A 105 -5.04 15.45 4.80
CA PRO A 105 -6.12 15.27 3.83
C PRO A 105 -5.67 14.43 2.61
N ALA A 106 -6.62 13.72 1.98
CA ALA A 106 -6.36 12.93 0.78
C ALA A 106 -5.97 13.77 -0.45
N SER A 107 -6.13 15.10 -0.35
CA SER A 107 -5.62 16.07 -1.34
C SER A 107 -4.53 16.91 -0.68
N PRO A 108 -3.31 16.38 -0.52
CA PRO A 108 -2.22 17.10 0.16
C PRO A 108 -1.79 18.30 -0.67
N GLU A 109 -1.56 19.42 -0.01
CA GLU A 109 -1.13 20.66 -0.66
C GLU A 109 0.39 20.72 -0.86
N GLN A 110 1.12 19.95 -0.05
CA GLN A 110 2.59 19.97 -0.04
C GLN A 110 3.19 18.57 -0.23
N PRO A 111 4.32 18.44 -0.94
CA PRO A 111 5.04 17.18 -1.07
C PRO A 111 5.47 16.57 0.26
N SER A 112 5.72 17.41 1.30
CA SER A 112 6.03 16.98 2.65
C SER A 112 4.92 16.11 3.26
N ASP A 113 3.67 16.38 2.94
CA ASP A 113 2.50 15.65 3.44
C ASP A 113 2.47 14.23 2.88
N ILE A 114 2.83 14.07 1.61
CA ILE A 114 2.92 12.75 0.97
C ILE A 114 4.03 11.92 1.62
N LYS A 115 5.16 12.54 1.92
CA LYS A 115 6.27 11.88 2.62
C LYS A 115 5.87 11.46 4.04
N ALA A 116 5.17 12.33 4.76
CA ALA A 116 4.65 12.03 6.10
C ALA A 116 3.63 10.89 6.07
N LEU A 117 2.67 10.91 5.13
CA LEU A 117 1.72 9.81 4.92
C LEU A 117 2.43 8.50 4.62
N LYS A 118 3.42 8.49 3.72
CA LYS A 118 4.18 7.28 3.39
C LYS A 118 4.88 6.70 4.62
N GLN A 119 5.49 7.52 5.46
CA GLN A 119 6.17 7.07 6.68
C GLN A 119 5.19 6.50 7.70
N LEU A 120 4.08 7.20 7.94
CA LEU A 120 3.01 6.76 8.80
C LEU A 120 2.42 5.42 8.33
N PHE A 121 2.09 5.33 7.06
CA PHE A 121 1.55 4.11 6.46
C PHE A 121 2.56 2.96 6.40
N SER A 122 3.86 3.25 6.26
CA SER A 122 4.90 2.25 6.39
C SER A 122 4.87 1.58 7.77
N TRP A 123 4.72 2.37 8.84
CA TRP A 123 4.58 1.85 10.19
C TRP A 123 3.28 1.02 10.33
N MET A 124 2.15 1.56 9.92
CA MET A 124 0.86 0.87 10.00
C MET A 124 0.85 -0.46 9.24
N GLU A 125 1.40 -0.49 8.02
CA GLU A 125 1.41 -1.68 7.17
C GLU A 125 2.46 -2.73 7.60
N SER A 126 3.45 -2.33 8.40
CA SER A 126 4.46 -3.24 8.96
C SER A 126 3.86 -4.34 9.85
N TYR A 127 2.66 -4.13 10.38
CA TYR A 127 1.91 -5.19 11.06
C TYR A 127 1.72 -6.44 10.20
N PHE A 128 1.44 -6.28 8.91
CA PHE A 128 1.15 -7.38 8.00
C PHE A 128 2.41 -8.02 7.41
N HIS A 129 3.48 -7.24 7.24
CA HIS A 129 4.65 -7.62 6.45
C HIS A 129 5.97 -7.50 7.20
N GLY A 130 5.97 -7.12 8.48
CA GLY A 130 7.16 -6.86 9.28
C GLY A 130 7.93 -5.62 8.84
N LYS A 131 7.99 -5.33 7.54
CA LYS A 131 8.56 -4.12 6.95
C LYS A 131 7.81 -3.75 5.68
N SER A 132 7.39 -2.51 5.59
CA SER A 132 6.68 -1.98 4.43
C SER A 132 7.28 -0.66 3.94
N SER A 133 7.10 -0.37 2.66
CA SER A 133 7.44 0.94 2.06
C SER A 133 6.38 2.02 2.36
N GLY A 134 5.16 1.64 2.70
CA GLY A 134 4.02 2.52 2.86
C GLY A 134 3.44 3.08 1.55
N ILE A 135 3.92 2.64 0.39
CA ILE A 135 3.49 3.17 -0.91
C ILE A 135 2.05 2.73 -1.23
N ASP A 136 1.73 1.45 -1.06
CA ASP A 136 0.40 0.92 -1.39
C ASP A 136 -0.72 1.61 -0.59
N PRO A 137 -0.64 1.75 0.74
CA PRO A 137 -1.67 2.49 1.47
C PRO A 137 -1.69 3.99 1.13
N THR A 138 -0.54 4.60 0.80
CA THR A 138 -0.50 6.01 0.36
C THR A 138 -1.31 6.18 -0.93
N ILE A 139 -1.14 5.31 -1.91
CA ILE A 139 -1.90 5.35 -3.17
C ILE A 139 -3.38 5.06 -2.93
N CYS A 140 -3.70 4.08 -2.09
CA CYS A 140 -5.09 3.77 -1.75
C CYS A 140 -5.79 4.96 -1.08
N TYR A 141 -5.10 5.70 -0.24
CA TYR A 141 -5.63 6.86 0.47
C TYR A 141 -5.78 8.08 -0.44
N LEU A 142 -4.73 8.42 -1.21
CA LEU A 142 -4.73 9.60 -2.08
C LEU A 142 -5.59 9.40 -3.33
N GLY A 143 -5.72 8.18 -3.85
CA GLY A 143 -6.39 7.91 -5.12
C GLY A 143 -5.71 8.53 -6.33
N LEU A 144 -4.45 8.91 -6.24
CA LEU A 144 -3.67 9.60 -7.26
C LEU A 144 -2.43 8.78 -7.67
N PRO A 145 -1.99 8.90 -8.94
CA PRO A 145 -0.72 8.35 -9.37
C PRO A 145 0.45 8.97 -8.60
N LEU A 146 1.39 8.13 -8.16
CA LEU A 146 2.61 8.54 -7.45
C LEU A 146 3.84 8.25 -8.30
N LEU A 147 4.62 9.30 -8.57
CA LEU A 147 5.98 9.17 -9.08
C LEU A 147 6.94 9.07 -7.88
N ILE A 148 7.67 7.98 -7.81
CA ILE A 148 8.72 7.72 -6.84
C ILE A 148 10.02 8.09 -7.54
N GLN A 149 10.63 9.20 -7.18
CA GLN A 149 11.89 9.66 -7.77
C GLN A 149 13.09 9.04 -7.08
N SER A 150 12.96 8.80 -5.78
CA SER A 150 13.93 8.10 -4.96
C SER A 150 13.25 7.52 -3.72
N LYS A 151 14.01 6.86 -2.85
CA LYS A 151 13.49 6.31 -1.58
C LYS A 151 12.82 7.38 -0.71
N ASP A 152 13.29 8.63 -0.77
CA ASP A 152 12.84 9.73 0.09
C ASP A 152 12.08 10.83 -0.67
N GLU A 153 12.00 10.74 -1.98
CA GLU A 153 11.38 11.74 -2.83
C GLU A 153 10.27 11.11 -3.68
N LEU A 154 9.06 11.55 -3.42
CA LEU A 154 7.86 11.13 -4.15
C LEU A 154 6.86 12.28 -4.24
N GLY A 155 6.09 12.26 -5.30
CA GLY A 155 5.06 13.25 -5.55
C GLY A 155 3.91 12.68 -6.39
N THR A 156 2.81 13.41 -6.42
CA THR A 156 1.71 13.08 -7.32
C THR A 156 2.03 13.53 -8.73
N VAL A 157 1.57 12.77 -9.73
CA VAL A 157 1.67 13.14 -11.14
C VAL A 157 0.31 13.08 -11.80
N SER A 158 0.07 14.03 -12.70
CA SER A 158 -1.10 13.97 -13.57
C SER A 158 -0.76 13.14 -14.80
N LEU A 159 -1.48 12.04 -14.99
CA LEU A 159 -1.36 11.27 -16.22
C LEU A 159 -2.26 11.91 -17.28
N PRO A 160 -1.78 12.06 -18.53
CA PRO A 160 -2.60 12.60 -19.60
C PRO A 160 -3.81 11.66 -19.83
N VAL A 161 -5.00 12.22 -19.76
CA VAL A 161 -6.24 11.51 -20.13
C VAL A 161 -6.34 11.53 -21.65
N ASN A 162 -5.52 10.74 -22.31
CA ASN A 162 -5.65 10.56 -23.75
C ASN A 162 -6.55 9.35 -24.02
N ALA A 163 -7.59 9.58 -24.82
CA ALA A 163 -8.39 8.52 -25.43
C ALA A 163 -7.57 7.79 -26.51
N GLY A 164 -6.37 7.33 -26.14
CA GLY A 164 -5.53 6.51 -27.01
C GLY A 164 -6.19 5.17 -27.33
N LYS A 165 -5.73 4.52 -28.39
CA LYS A 165 -6.19 3.17 -28.78
C LYS A 165 -5.54 2.04 -27.95
N GLY A 166 -4.72 2.39 -26.93
CA GLY A 166 -4.08 1.45 -26.04
C GLY A 166 -4.94 1.08 -24.84
N ALA A 167 -4.68 -0.07 -24.23
CA ALA A 167 -5.30 -0.51 -22.99
C ALA A 167 -4.24 -1.14 -22.08
N VAL A 168 -4.42 -1.00 -20.77
CA VAL A 168 -3.61 -1.66 -19.74
C VAL A 168 -4.44 -2.80 -19.16
N PHE A 169 -3.86 -3.99 -19.10
CA PHE A 169 -4.52 -5.19 -18.59
C PHE A 169 -3.79 -5.69 -17.34
N LEU A 170 -4.55 -6.07 -16.32
CA LEU A 170 -4.03 -6.82 -15.18
C LEU A 170 -4.14 -8.32 -15.49
N LEU A 171 -3.00 -8.98 -15.66
CA LEU A 171 -2.94 -10.42 -15.88
C LEU A 171 -2.86 -11.13 -14.52
N ASN A 172 -3.82 -12.03 -14.26
CA ASN A 172 -3.80 -12.87 -13.08
C ASN A 172 -2.80 -14.02 -13.27
N SER A 173 -1.83 -14.14 -12.37
CA SER A 173 -0.83 -15.22 -12.35
C SER A 173 -1.41 -16.61 -12.02
N GLY A 174 -2.65 -16.68 -11.57
CA GLY A 174 -3.33 -17.93 -11.18
C GLY A 174 -2.99 -18.44 -9.78
N ALA A 175 -1.98 -17.88 -9.12
CA ALA A 175 -1.59 -18.23 -7.76
C ALA A 175 -1.12 -17.00 -6.97
N PRO A 176 -1.38 -16.96 -5.65
CA PRO A 176 -0.83 -15.90 -4.81
C PRO A 176 0.70 -16.00 -4.75
N GLY A 177 1.37 -14.86 -4.70
CA GLY A 177 2.82 -14.74 -4.54
C GLY A 177 3.21 -14.08 -3.23
N GLU A 178 4.36 -14.47 -2.70
CA GLU A 178 4.95 -13.83 -1.53
C GLU A 178 6.06 -12.88 -1.97
N THR A 179 5.93 -11.61 -1.61
CA THR A 179 6.89 -10.56 -2.01
C THR A 179 8.25 -10.74 -1.32
N GLN A 180 8.27 -11.12 -0.04
CA GLN A 180 9.51 -11.20 0.74
C GLN A 180 10.54 -12.20 0.18
N PRO A 181 10.20 -13.44 -0.19
CA PRO A 181 11.15 -14.36 -0.82
C PRO A 181 11.74 -13.80 -2.12
N MET A 182 10.93 -13.12 -2.92
CA MET A 182 11.39 -12.52 -4.18
C MET A 182 12.35 -11.36 -3.96
N VAL A 183 12.08 -10.51 -2.98
CA VAL A 183 13.00 -9.44 -2.55
C VAL A 183 14.31 -10.02 -2.02
N ALA A 184 14.26 -11.11 -1.24
CA ALA A 184 15.46 -11.77 -0.75
C ALA A 184 16.33 -12.32 -1.89
N ILE A 185 15.73 -12.96 -2.90
CA ILE A 185 16.43 -13.43 -4.11
C ILE A 185 17.07 -12.25 -4.84
N PHE A 186 16.35 -11.14 -5.01
CA PHE A 186 16.89 -9.94 -5.66
C PHE A 186 18.09 -9.38 -4.88
N MET A 187 17.99 -9.28 -3.56
CA MET A 187 19.08 -8.79 -2.71
C MET A 187 20.30 -9.71 -2.74
N GLU A 188 20.11 -11.02 -2.85
CA GLU A 188 21.20 -11.98 -2.99
C GLU A 188 21.91 -11.80 -4.35
N LYS A 189 21.16 -11.70 -5.44
CA LYS A 189 21.69 -11.44 -6.78
C LYS A 189 22.47 -10.12 -6.87
N LEU A 190 22.08 -9.12 -6.09
CA LEU A 190 22.82 -7.84 -6.02
C LEU A 190 24.24 -7.97 -5.46
N LYS A 191 24.61 -9.07 -4.83
CA LYS A 191 25.98 -9.34 -4.42
C LYS A 191 26.89 -9.65 -5.61
N GLU A 192 26.32 -10.12 -6.70
CA GLU A 192 27.03 -10.44 -7.94
C GLU A 192 27.31 -9.17 -8.76
N GLU A 193 28.57 -8.93 -9.13
CA GLU A 193 28.98 -7.75 -9.88
C GLU A 193 28.34 -7.68 -11.27
N GLY A 194 28.22 -8.81 -11.96
CA GLY A 194 27.58 -8.90 -13.27
C GLY A 194 26.11 -8.47 -13.22
N PHE A 195 25.38 -8.94 -12.21
CA PHE A 195 23.98 -8.56 -12.01
C PHE A 195 23.83 -7.06 -11.69
N ARG A 196 24.68 -6.50 -10.83
CA ARG A 196 24.67 -5.04 -10.55
C ARG A 196 24.91 -4.20 -11.82
N LYS A 197 25.87 -4.60 -12.65
CA LYS A 197 26.17 -3.91 -13.92
C LYS A 197 24.98 -3.99 -14.90
N MET A 198 24.37 -5.15 -15.02
CA MET A 198 23.19 -5.35 -15.85
C MET A 198 22.02 -4.50 -15.33
N LEU A 199 21.73 -4.55 -14.04
CA LEU A 199 20.65 -3.75 -13.43
C LEU A 199 20.83 -2.25 -13.71
N LYS A 200 22.06 -1.72 -13.48
CA LYS A 200 22.36 -0.31 -13.70
C LYS A 200 22.25 0.10 -15.18
N ASN A 201 22.80 -0.70 -16.09
CA ASN A 201 22.98 -0.30 -17.48
C ASN A 201 21.80 -0.64 -18.38
N GLN A 202 21.01 -1.67 -18.01
CA GLN A 202 19.91 -2.16 -18.85
C GLN A 202 18.54 -1.92 -18.21
N PHE A 203 18.43 -1.83 -16.91
CA PHE A 203 17.16 -1.57 -16.24
C PHE A 203 17.06 -0.11 -15.78
N VAL A 204 17.86 0.30 -14.78
CA VAL A 204 17.78 1.65 -14.19
C VAL A 204 17.92 2.73 -15.24
N LYS A 205 18.91 2.61 -16.14
CA LYS A 205 19.14 3.59 -17.21
C LYS A 205 17.91 3.87 -18.07
N TYR A 206 17.12 2.85 -18.37
CA TYR A 206 15.94 3.01 -19.25
C TYR A 206 14.64 3.22 -18.46
N ASN A 207 14.61 2.80 -17.21
CA ASN A 207 13.48 3.05 -16.34
C ASN A 207 13.43 4.52 -15.87
N ASP A 208 14.60 5.16 -15.70
CA ASP A 208 14.71 6.52 -15.19
C ASP A 208 14.82 7.56 -16.33
N ALA A 209 14.78 7.14 -17.58
CA ALA A 209 14.81 8.01 -18.78
C ALA A 209 13.41 8.47 -19.20
#